data_b8829347751e566116980850a68499be
#
_entry.id   b8829347751e566116980850a68499be
#
_cell.length_a   1.000
_cell.length_b   1.000
_cell.length_c   1.000
_cell.angle_alpha   90.00
_cell.angle_beta   90.00
_cell.angle_gamma   90.00
#
_symmetry.space_group_name_H-M   'P 1'
#
loop_
_entity.id
_entity.type
_entity.pdbx_description
1 polymer ?
#
loop_
_entity_poly.entity_id
_entity_poly.type
_entity_poly.pdbx_seq_one_letter_code
_entity_poly.pdbx_strand_id
1 'polypeptide(L)'
;MKRIKNALILAILSVFLFSGCGAAGIDITASSSNAQIKLNGVEDGTYAEISTMSVSGEKATHIESSLNKGKLKIEFCEAIEISAAGESEDYVAGNIAKTVEIGPGEKIDVSLDPGRYVLQLTTVGQTDGTVQISIK
;
A
#
# COMPACT_ATOMS: atom_id res chain seq x y z
N MET A 1 1.38 16.56 -13.85
CA MET A 1 1.18 15.73 -12.72
C MET A 1 1.02 15.44 -12.22
N LYS A 2 1.41 15.72 -12.37
CA LYS A 2 1.27 14.98 -11.29
C LYS A 2 1.18 14.37 -11.07
N ARG A 3 1.26 14.64 -11.84
CA ARG A 3 1.13 13.75 -11.01
C ARG A 3 1.22 13.24 -10.83
N ILE A 4 1.27 13.90 -11.26
CA ILE A 4 1.12 13.20 -10.33
C ILE A 4 1.42 12.91 -10.22
N LYS A 5 1.63 13.05 -10.39
CA LYS A 5 1.63 12.46 -9.60
C LYS A 5 1.56 11.98 -9.38
N ASN A 6 1.63 12.51 -9.52
CA ASN A 6 1.36 11.70 -8.75
C ASN A 6 1.43 11.43 -8.91
N ALA A 7 1.28 11.76 -9.74
CA ALA A 7 1.03 11.09 -9.22
C ALA A 7 1.13 10.80 -9.34
N LEU A 8 1.08 10.99 -9.59
CA LEU A 8 0.83 10.33 -9.02
C LEU A 8 1.01 10.01 -9.14
N ILE A 9 1.11 10.18 -9.41
CA ILE A 9 0.95 9.48 -8.81
C ILE A 9 1.13 9.24 -8.93
N LEU A 10 1.18 9.51 -9.17
CA LEU A 10 1.05 8.81 -8.66
C LEU A 10 1.32 8.50 -8.72
N ALA A 11 1.41 8.99 -9.28
CA ALA A 11 1.27 8.18 -8.62
C ALA A 11 1.50 7.99 -8.76
N ILE A 12 1.51 8.36 -9.12
CA ILE A 12 1.30 7.70 -8.58
C ILE A 12 1.57 7.58 -8.79
N LEU A 13 1.67 7.86 -9.10
CA LEU A 13 1.51 7.19 -8.58
C LEU A 13 1.84 6.95 -8.73
N SER A 14 1.83 7.31 -9.01
CA SER A 14 1.74 6.47 -8.48
C SER A 14 2.12 6.31 -8.72
N VAL A 15 2.10 6.76 -9.08
CA VAL A 15 2.07 5.98 -8.60
C VAL A 15 2.48 5.87 -9.06
N PHE A 16 2.48 6.11 -9.24
CA PHE A 16 2.60 5.43 -9.05
C PHE A 16 2.93 5.39 -9.48
N LEU A 17 2.72 5.69 -10.16
CA LEU A 17 2.59 5.15 -9.92
C LEU A 17 3.14 5.11 -10.10
N PHE A 18 3.43 5.19 -10.34
CA PHE A 18 3.77 4.72 -9.90
C PHE A 18 4.29 4.42 -9.93
N SER A 19 4.49 4.70 -10.51
CA SER A 19 4.89 4.16 -10.34
C SER A 19 5.44 3.59 -10.36
N GLY A 20 5.54 3.74 -10.70
CA GLY A 20 6.08 3.10 -10.60
C GLY A 20 6.50 2.52 -10.96
N CYS A 21 7.09 3.14 -11.11
CA CYS A 21 7.54 1.98 -11.57
C CYS A 21 7.09 0.85 -10.85
N GLY A 22 6.07 0.56 -11.12
CA GLY A 22 5.48 -0.52 -10.48
C GLY A 22 6.12 -1.79 -10.90
N ALA A 23 6.15 -2.73 -10.05
CA ALA A 23 6.50 -4.05 -10.40
C ALA A 23 5.50 -4.58 -11.43
N ALA A 24 5.95 -5.41 -12.34
CA ALA A 24 5.10 -5.94 -13.37
C ALA A 24 3.95 -6.73 -12.76
N GLY A 25 2.74 -6.43 -13.19
CA GLY A 25 1.56 -7.13 -12.76
C GLY A 25 0.90 -6.59 -11.50
N ILE A 26 1.47 -5.56 -10.88
CA ILE A 26 0.84 -4.94 -9.72
C ILE A 26 0.25 -3.59 -10.12
N ASP A 27 -1.04 -3.41 -9.84
CA ASP A 27 -1.75 -2.18 -10.14
C ASP A 27 -2.40 -1.69 -8.85
N ILE A 28 -2.03 -0.50 -8.40
CA ILE A 28 -2.49 0.05 -7.14
C ILE A 28 -3.29 1.32 -7.37
N THR A 29 -4.49 1.36 -6.79
CA THR A 29 -5.30 2.56 -6.72
C THR A 29 -5.48 2.88 -5.24
N ALA A 30 -4.99 4.03 -4.81
CA ALA A 30 -4.98 4.35 -3.39
C ALA A 30 -5.41 5.79 -3.14
N SER A 31 -6.08 5.99 -2.01
CA SER A 31 -6.39 7.30 -1.44
C SER A 31 -5.89 7.31 0.00
N SER A 32 -6.18 8.38 0.73
CA SER A 32 -5.71 8.45 2.12
C SER A 32 -6.35 7.40 3.04
N SER A 33 -7.48 6.85 2.66
CA SER A 33 -8.21 5.91 3.53
C SER A 33 -8.56 4.59 2.86
N ASN A 34 -8.26 4.43 1.59
CA ASN A 34 -8.60 3.20 0.85
C ASN A 34 -7.49 2.86 -0.12
N ALA A 35 -7.28 1.58 -0.32
CA ALA A 35 -6.36 1.10 -1.35
C ALA A 35 -6.91 -0.16 -1.98
N GLN A 36 -6.74 -0.28 -3.28
CA GLN A 36 -7.06 -1.49 -4.01
C GLN A 36 -5.80 -1.93 -4.73
N ILE A 37 -5.39 -3.16 -4.49
CA ILE A 37 -4.16 -3.72 -5.04
C ILE A 37 -4.56 -4.89 -5.93
N LYS A 38 -4.33 -4.74 -7.22
CA LYS A 38 -4.59 -5.80 -8.19
C LYS A 38 -3.28 -6.47 -8.55
N LEU A 39 -3.26 -7.78 -8.42
CA LEU A 39 -2.08 -8.58 -8.71
C LEU A 39 -2.43 -9.55 -9.83
N ASN A 40 -1.66 -9.51 -10.89
CA ASN A 40 -1.94 -10.29 -12.09
C ASN A 40 -0.80 -11.26 -12.34
N GLY A 41 -0.86 -12.41 -11.69
CA GLY A 41 0.16 -13.43 -11.81
C GLY A 41 1.54 -12.96 -11.40
N VAL A 42 1.63 -12.27 -10.27
CA VAL A 42 2.87 -11.64 -9.82
C VAL A 42 3.79 -12.66 -9.19
N GLU A 43 5.06 -12.60 -9.55
CA GLU A 43 6.06 -13.57 -9.06
C GLU A 43 6.33 -13.37 -7.57
N ASP A 44 6.81 -14.45 -6.94
CA ASP A 44 7.20 -14.44 -5.53
C ASP A 44 8.26 -13.37 -5.27
N GLY A 45 8.11 -12.68 -4.15
CA GLY A 45 9.09 -11.70 -3.72
C GLY A 45 9.03 -10.36 -4.43
N THR A 46 7.96 -10.10 -5.18
CA THR A 46 7.79 -8.83 -5.86
C THR A 46 7.34 -7.77 -4.84
N TYR A 47 7.96 -6.60 -4.92
CA TYR A 47 7.77 -5.53 -3.96
C TYR A 47 7.06 -4.33 -4.58
N ALA A 48 6.18 -3.71 -3.82
CA ALA A 48 5.53 -2.46 -4.19
C ALA A 48 5.27 -1.64 -2.92
N GLU A 49 4.93 -0.37 -3.09
CA GLU A 49 4.77 0.52 -1.95
C GLU A 49 3.58 1.45 -2.16
N ILE A 50 2.84 1.70 -1.09
CA ILE A 50 1.81 2.74 -1.06
C ILE A 50 2.36 3.88 -0.22
N SER A 51 2.49 5.07 -0.80
CA SER A 51 3.26 6.13 -0.19
C SER A 51 2.66 6.70 1.07
N THR A 52 1.36 6.89 1.17
CA THR A 52 0.78 7.27 2.47
C THR A 52 -0.67 6.87 2.58
N MET A 53 -1.01 6.35 3.74
CA MET A 53 -2.39 6.20 4.17
C MET A 53 -2.49 6.79 5.58
N SER A 54 -3.63 7.37 5.90
CA SER A 54 -3.82 8.05 7.17
C SER A 54 -4.86 7.35 8.03
N VAL A 55 -4.50 7.10 9.29
CA VAL A 55 -5.42 6.58 10.29
C VAL A 55 -5.74 7.73 11.24
N SER A 56 -7.02 8.04 11.40
CA SER A 56 -7.44 9.12 12.30
C SER A 56 -8.36 8.56 13.37
N GLY A 57 -8.10 8.97 14.63
CA GLY A 57 -8.90 8.55 15.75
C GLY A 57 -8.83 7.06 16.00
N GLU A 58 -9.94 6.45 16.37
CA GLU A 58 -10.00 5.03 16.73
C GLU A 58 -10.55 4.18 15.60
N LYS A 59 -10.20 4.50 14.38
CA LYS A 59 -10.69 3.75 13.24
C LYS A 59 -9.88 2.48 13.03
N ALA A 60 -10.58 1.43 12.64
CA ALA A 60 -9.93 0.17 12.34
C ALA A 60 -9.54 0.11 10.87
N THR A 61 -8.48 -0.62 10.58
CA THR A 61 -8.07 -0.89 9.21
C THR A 61 -8.56 -2.28 8.85
N HIS A 62 -9.38 -2.35 7.80
CA HIS A 62 -9.93 -3.62 7.33
C HIS A 62 -9.23 -4.03 6.04
N ILE A 63 -8.76 -5.26 6.01
CA ILE A 63 -8.08 -5.81 4.84
C ILE A 63 -8.89 -7.00 4.35
N GLU A 64 -9.29 -6.96 3.10
CA GLU A 64 -10.11 -8.02 2.51
C GLU A 64 -9.44 -8.53 1.25
N SER A 65 -9.33 -9.85 1.15
CA SER A 65 -8.64 -10.49 0.04
C SER A 65 -9.62 -11.23 -0.86
N SER A 66 -9.49 -10.98 -2.16
CA SER A 66 -10.08 -11.79 -3.21
C SER A 66 -8.96 -12.39 -4.05
N LEU A 67 -7.92 -12.86 -3.40
CA LEU A 67 -6.83 -13.53 -4.08
C LEU A 67 -7.26 -14.92 -4.52
N ASN A 68 -6.80 -15.33 -5.70
CA ASN A 68 -7.02 -16.68 -6.21
C ASN A 68 -5.91 -17.61 -5.74
N LYS A 69 -4.71 -17.09 -5.60
CA LYS A 69 -3.56 -17.84 -5.09
C LYS A 69 -2.50 -16.91 -4.56
N GLY A 70 -1.60 -17.45 -3.76
CA GLY A 70 -0.51 -16.69 -3.16
C GLY A 70 -0.96 -15.92 -1.95
N LYS A 71 -0.06 -15.11 -1.42
CA LYS A 71 -0.32 -14.26 -0.27
C LYS A 71 0.32 -12.90 -0.49
N LEU A 72 -0.21 -11.90 0.19
CA LEU A 72 0.38 -10.57 0.19
C LEU A 72 0.80 -10.23 1.61
N LYS A 73 2.08 -9.93 1.79
CA LYS A 73 2.60 -9.44 3.06
C LYS A 73 2.52 -7.92 3.04
N ILE A 74 1.90 -7.35 4.06
CA ILE A 74 1.70 -5.91 4.16
C ILE A 74 2.37 -5.44 5.43
N GLU A 75 3.32 -4.52 5.29
CA GLU A 75 3.99 -3.91 6.43
C GLU A 75 3.54 -2.46 6.53
N PHE A 76 2.91 -2.13 7.65
CA PHE A 76 2.50 -0.76 7.94
C PHE A 76 3.65 -0.08 8.65
N CYS A 77 4.32 0.84 7.95
CA CYS A 77 5.47 1.54 8.47
C CYS A 77 5.10 2.97 8.81
N GLU A 78 5.60 3.48 9.92
CA GLU A 78 5.39 4.89 10.27
C GLU A 78 5.97 5.74 9.15
N ALA A 79 5.20 6.73 8.69
CA ALA A 79 5.65 7.61 7.62
C ALA A 79 6.57 8.67 8.21
N ILE A 80 7.75 8.79 7.64
CA ILE A 80 8.70 9.83 8.02
C ILE A 80 8.69 10.87 6.91
N GLU A 81 8.34 12.09 7.27
CA GLU A 81 8.28 13.18 6.32
C GLU A 81 9.67 13.64 5.94
N ILE A 82 9.93 13.71 4.64
CA ILE A 82 11.13 14.31 4.10
C ILE A 82 10.68 15.51 3.30
N SER A 83 11.06 16.70 3.72
CA SER A 83 10.71 17.87 2.93
C SER A 83 11.97 18.61 2.52
N ALA A 84 12.13 18.79 1.22
CA ALA A 84 13.10 19.74 0.73
C ALA A 84 12.46 21.12 0.76
N ALA A 85 13.24 22.12 1.02
CA ALA A 85 12.73 23.48 1.19
C ALA A 85 11.93 23.92 -0.03
N GLY A 86 10.66 24.24 0.19
CA GLY A 86 9.77 24.71 -0.86
C GLY A 86 9.18 23.63 -1.74
N GLU A 87 9.41 22.37 -1.43
CA GLU A 87 8.91 21.25 -2.21
C GLU A 87 7.69 20.64 -1.57
N SER A 88 6.97 19.79 -2.33
CA SER A 88 5.86 19.05 -1.80
C SER A 88 6.36 18.03 -0.76
N GLU A 89 5.45 17.62 0.12
CA GLU A 89 5.76 16.65 1.16
C GLU A 89 6.01 15.28 0.56
N ASP A 90 7.11 14.67 0.96
CA ASP A 90 7.41 13.27 0.62
C ASP A 90 7.54 12.49 1.91
N TYR A 91 7.26 11.21 1.83
CA TYR A 91 7.35 10.33 2.99
C TYR A 91 8.14 9.08 2.64
N VAL A 92 8.91 8.62 3.61
CA VAL A 92 9.61 7.33 3.51
C VAL A 92 9.15 6.45 4.66
N ALA A 93 9.33 5.15 4.49
CA ALA A 93 8.99 4.18 5.52
C ALA A 93 9.96 4.27 6.68
N GLY A 94 9.40 4.43 7.88
CA GLY A 94 10.15 4.36 9.12
C GLY A 94 10.02 3.00 9.76
N ASN A 95 9.83 2.98 11.09
CA ASN A 95 9.69 1.73 11.81
C ASN A 95 8.42 0.99 11.42
N ILE A 96 8.50 -0.34 11.39
CA ILE A 96 7.34 -1.17 11.12
C ILE A 96 6.45 -1.18 12.35
N ALA A 97 5.23 -0.69 12.20
CA ALA A 97 4.25 -0.69 13.28
C ALA A 97 3.50 -2.01 13.34
N LYS A 98 3.20 -2.60 12.18
CA LYS A 98 2.42 -3.82 12.11
C LYS A 98 2.75 -4.56 10.82
N THR A 99 2.78 -5.88 10.89
CA THR A 99 2.97 -6.75 9.71
C THR A 99 1.82 -7.72 9.65
N VAL A 100 1.21 -7.86 8.49
CA VAL A 100 0.16 -8.87 8.26
C VAL A 100 0.44 -9.59 6.95
N GLU A 101 -0.03 -10.83 6.88
CA GLU A 101 0.01 -11.62 5.66
C GLU A 101 -1.41 -12.07 5.38
N ILE A 102 -1.89 -11.85 4.16
CA ILE A 102 -3.26 -12.19 3.80
C ILE A 102 -3.26 -13.12 2.59
N GLY A 103 -3.99 -14.21 2.74
CA GLY A 103 -4.13 -15.22 1.68
C GLY A 103 -5.52 -15.19 1.05
N PRO A 104 -5.82 -16.18 0.19
CA PRO A 104 -7.09 -16.20 -0.53
C PRO A 104 -8.30 -16.21 0.39
N GLY A 105 -9.23 -15.30 0.14
CA GLY A 105 -10.51 -15.26 0.83
C GLY A 105 -10.46 -14.81 2.28
N GLU A 106 -9.33 -14.31 2.75
CA GLU A 106 -9.19 -13.89 4.15
C GLU A 106 -9.63 -12.46 4.35
N LYS A 107 -10.07 -12.17 5.58
CA LYS A 107 -10.38 -10.82 6.04
C LYS A 107 -9.65 -10.61 7.35
N ILE A 108 -8.94 -9.50 7.47
CA ILE A 108 -8.14 -9.21 8.65
C ILE A 108 -8.44 -7.78 9.08
N ASP A 109 -8.67 -7.59 10.37
CA ASP A 109 -8.77 -6.25 10.96
C ASP A 109 -7.49 -5.95 11.70
N VAL A 110 -6.96 -4.75 11.48
CA VAL A 110 -5.69 -4.32 12.06
C VAL A 110 -5.93 -3.07 12.88
N SER A 111 -5.45 -3.07 14.11
CA SER A 111 -5.49 -1.88 14.95
C SER A 111 -4.19 -1.11 14.77
N LEU A 112 -4.31 0.15 14.40
CA LEU A 112 -3.17 1.03 14.22
C LEU A 112 -3.41 2.31 15.01
N ASP A 113 -2.35 2.85 15.59
CA ASP A 113 -2.42 4.16 16.22
C ASP A 113 -2.66 5.24 15.15
N PRO A 114 -3.32 6.33 15.52
CA PRO A 114 -3.54 7.42 14.57
C PRO A 114 -2.20 7.93 14.01
N GLY A 115 -2.19 8.21 12.73
CA GLY A 115 -0.99 8.72 12.07
C GLY A 115 -0.98 8.38 10.60
N ARG A 116 0.13 8.69 9.96
CA ARG A 116 0.35 8.37 8.56
C ARG A 116 1.26 7.17 8.44
N TYR A 117 0.96 6.33 7.47
CA TYR A 117 1.71 5.10 7.26
C TYR A 117 2.11 4.94 5.80
N VAL A 118 3.31 4.43 5.60
CA VAL A 118 3.78 3.94 4.30
C VAL A 118 3.60 2.43 4.33
N LEU A 119 2.93 1.90 3.33
CA LEU A 119 2.67 0.46 3.26
C LEU A 119 3.66 -0.17 2.30
N GLN A 120 4.39 -1.17 2.79
CA GLN A 120 5.31 -1.96 1.97
C GLN A 120 4.66 -3.30 1.69
N LEU A 121 4.55 -3.64 0.42
CA LEU A 121 3.83 -4.83 -0.04
C LEU A 121 4.82 -5.79 -0.67
N THR A 122 4.76 -7.06 -0.28
CA THR A 122 5.63 -8.09 -0.84
C THR A 122 4.79 -9.33 -1.11
N THR A 123 4.90 -9.88 -2.33
CA THR A 123 4.20 -11.11 -2.65
C THR A 123 4.92 -12.31 -2.05
N VAL A 124 4.14 -13.27 -1.56
CA VAL A 124 4.64 -14.53 -1.02
C VAL A 124 4.06 -15.64 -1.90
N GLY A 125 4.91 -16.25 -2.70
CA GLY A 125 4.49 -17.15 -3.76
C GLY A 125 3.95 -16.38 -4.95
N GLN A 126 3.64 -17.08 -6.03
CA GLN A 126 3.01 -16.46 -7.17
C GLN A 126 1.61 -16.01 -6.77
N THR A 127 1.30 -14.73 -6.93
CA THR A 127 0.10 -14.12 -6.37
C THR A 127 -0.78 -13.55 -7.46
N ASP A 128 -2.08 -13.86 -7.37
CA ASP A 128 -3.06 -13.42 -8.36
C ASP A 128 -4.37 -13.07 -7.66
N GLY A 129 -4.97 -11.96 -8.02
CA GLY A 129 -6.25 -11.51 -7.47
C GLY A 129 -6.20 -10.08 -6.99
N THR A 130 -7.04 -9.76 -6.00
CA THR A 130 -7.20 -8.39 -5.53
C THR A 130 -7.20 -8.36 -4.00
N VAL A 131 -6.56 -7.33 -3.43
CA VAL A 131 -6.61 -7.07 -2.00
C VAL A 131 -7.10 -5.63 -1.81
N GLN A 132 -8.05 -5.45 -0.90
CA GLN A 132 -8.57 -4.12 -0.57
C GLN A 132 -8.26 -3.79 0.87
N ILE A 133 -7.83 -2.54 1.10
CA ILE A 133 -7.55 -2.00 2.42
C ILE A 133 -8.45 -0.80 2.62
N SER A 134 -9.19 -0.79 3.71
CA SER A 134 -10.12 0.31 4.06
C SER A 134 -9.90 0.72 5.50
N ILE A 135 -9.79 2.03 5.72
CA ILE A 135 -9.68 2.60 7.05
C ILE A 135 -11.00 3.28 7.36
N LYS A 136 -11.74 2.75 8.33
CA LYS A 136 -13.06 3.28 8.69
C LYS A 136 -13.18 3.50 10.18
#